data_910b2fd25b48ffd32c301960d34ec266
#
_entry.id   910b2fd25b48ffd32c301960d34ec266
#
_cell.length_a   1.000
_cell.length_b   1.000
_cell.length_c   1.000
_cell.angle_alpha   90.00
_cell.angle_beta   90.00
_cell.angle_gamma   90.00
#
_symmetry.space_group_name_H-M   'P 1'
#
loop_
_entity.id
_entity.type
_entity.pdbx_description
1 polymer ?
#
loop_
_entity_poly.entity_id
_entity_poly.type
_entity_poly.pdbx_seq_one_letter_code
_entity_poly.pdbx_strand_id
1 'polypeptide(L)'
;MVFLNEDLWFEYNNVDCFQINHNLEEVAKELRKYDIQLVVMINVDKFDLYQPFIANQSRNRENTFMEQLSSYESDAYVLINTKGILRDMLKSGETDVYWQDDTHWSWKAQQRVVDVLMNKVKFY
;
A
#
# COMPACT_ATOMS: atom_id res chain seq x y z
N MET A 1 -2.21 -1.86 -21.41
CA MET A 1 -2.33 -1.91 -19.92
C MET A 1 -3.50 -1.05 -19.49
N VAL A 2 -4.35 -1.56 -18.63
CA VAL A 2 -5.55 -0.86 -18.15
C VAL A 2 -5.25 -0.21 -16.79
N PHE A 3 -5.59 1.07 -16.65
CA PHE A 3 -5.53 1.82 -15.40
C PHE A 3 -6.91 2.31 -15.01
N LEU A 4 -7.15 2.46 -13.70
CA LEU A 4 -8.30 3.18 -13.19
C LEU A 4 -8.14 4.69 -13.44
N ASN A 5 -9.25 5.42 -13.32
CA ASN A 5 -9.34 6.83 -13.64
C ASN A 5 -8.27 7.66 -12.90
N GLU A 6 -7.50 8.43 -13.64
CA GLU A 6 -6.43 9.28 -13.12
C GLU A 6 -6.93 10.39 -12.18
N ASP A 7 -8.21 10.76 -12.27
CA ASP A 7 -8.78 11.85 -11.47
C ASP A 7 -8.86 11.51 -9.97
N LEU A 8 -9.01 10.24 -9.62
CA LEU A 8 -9.00 9.79 -8.22
C LEU A 8 -7.67 10.05 -7.52
N TRP A 9 -6.59 10.13 -8.29
CA TRP A 9 -5.24 10.33 -7.79
C TRP A 9 -5.05 11.68 -7.07
N PHE A 10 -5.77 12.72 -7.49
CA PHE A 10 -5.69 14.05 -6.90
C PHE A 10 -6.19 14.13 -5.46
N GLU A 11 -7.17 13.33 -5.13
CA GLU A 11 -7.78 13.34 -3.80
C GLU A 11 -6.83 12.79 -2.75
N TYR A 12 -5.97 11.84 -3.11
CA TYR A 12 -5.03 11.18 -2.18
C TYR A 12 -3.88 12.08 -1.73
N ASN A 13 -3.49 13.09 -2.50
CA ASN A 13 -2.37 13.97 -2.14
C ASN A 13 -2.71 15.04 -1.10
N ASN A 14 -3.99 15.24 -0.82
CA ASN A 14 -4.48 16.18 0.19
C ASN A 14 -4.89 15.48 1.50
N VAL A 15 -4.58 14.21 1.66
CA VAL A 15 -4.95 13.44 2.84
C VAL A 15 -4.00 13.76 3.99
N ASP A 16 -4.56 14.03 5.16
CA ASP A 16 -3.81 14.25 6.39
C ASP A 16 -3.35 12.91 6.99
N CYS A 17 -2.16 12.46 6.58
CA CYS A 17 -1.57 11.22 7.07
C CYS A 17 -1.29 11.24 8.58
N PHE A 18 -1.02 12.41 9.15
CA PHE A 18 -0.86 12.55 10.60
C PHE A 18 -2.16 12.18 11.33
N GLN A 19 -3.27 12.74 10.89
CA GLN A 19 -4.58 12.45 11.49
C GLN A 19 -4.98 10.99 11.30
N ILE A 20 -4.71 10.42 10.12
CA ILE A 20 -4.96 9.00 9.85
C ILE A 20 -4.14 8.12 10.79
N ASN A 21 -2.83 8.36 10.90
CA ASN A 21 -1.97 7.60 11.79
C ASN A 21 -2.46 7.69 13.24
N HIS A 22 -2.77 8.90 13.71
CA HIS A 22 -3.30 9.11 15.05
C HIS A 22 -4.59 8.32 15.30
N ASN A 23 -5.54 8.36 14.38
CA ASN A 23 -6.79 7.63 14.49
C ASN A 23 -6.57 6.11 14.51
N LEU A 24 -5.68 5.60 13.67
CA LEU A 24 -5.32 4.17 13.66
C LEU A 24 -4.68 3.74 14.99
N GLU A 25 -3.81 4.57 15.56
CA GLU A 25 -3.21 4.31 16.86
C GLU A 25 -4.25 4.26 17.99
N GLU A 26 -5.21 5.17 17.99
CA GLU A 26 -6.28 5.18 18.98
C GLU A 26 -7.17 3.92 18.87
N VAL A 27 -7.56 3.53 17.64
CA VAL A 27 -8.29 2.29 17.41
C VAL A 27 -7.48 1.06 17.86
N ALA A 28 -6.18 1.03 17.52
CA ALA A 28 -5.31 -0.07 17.92
C ALA A 28 -5.17 -0.20 19.43
N LYS A 29 -5.08 0.92 20.15
CA LYS A 29 -5.03 0.93 21.62
C LYS A 29 -6.29 0.36 22.23
N GLU A 30 -7.47 0.72 21.71
CA GLU A 30 -8.74 0.17 22.19
C GLU A 30 -8.84 -1.33 21.93
N LEU A 31 -8.48 -1.79 20.74
CA LEU A 31 -8.50 -3.21 20.38
C LEU A 31 -7.54 -4.05 21.24
N ARG A 32 -6.38 -3.48 21.60
CA ARG A 32 -5.39 -4.16 22.44
C ARG A 32 -5.90 -4.50 23.83
N LYS A 33 -6.86 -3.76 24.35
CA LYS A 33 -7.53 -4.09 25.63
C LYS A 33 -8.26 -5.44 25.61
N TYR A 34 -8.56 -5.92 24.41
CA TYR A 34 -9.23 -7.20 24.15
C TYR A 34 -8.32 -8.23 23.49
N ASP A 35 -7.00 -8.03 23.57
CA ASP A 35 -5.98 -8.89 22.92
C ASP A 35 -6.14 -8.99 21.39
N ILE A 36 -6.68 -7.94 20.77
CA ILE A 36 -6.85 -7.85 19.32
C ILE A 36 -5.74 -6.99 18.72
N GLN A 37 -5.03 -7.53 17.74
CA GLN A 37 -4.04 -6.80 16.94
C GLN A 37 -4.68 -6.16 15.72
N LEU A 38 -4.49 -4.86 15.54
CA LEU A 38 -4.91 -4.17 14.33
C LEU A 38 -3.85 -4.36 13.22
N VAL A 39 -4.29 -4.84 12.07
CA VAL A 39 -3.49 -4.91 10.85
C VAL A 39 -4.15 -4.04 9.79
N VAL A 40 -3.39 -3.13 9.21
CA VAL A 40 -3.85 -2.22 8.16
C VAL A 40 -3.14 -2.57 6.87
N MET A 41 -3.91 -2.89 5.84
CA MET A 41 -3.41 -3.17 4.51
C MET A 41 -4.21 -2.35 3.49
N ILE A 42 -3.53 -1.46 2.80
CA ILE A 42 -4.13 -0.62 1.77
C ILE A 42 -3.57 -1.08 0.42
N ASN A 43 -4.45 -1.50 -0.46
CA ASN A 43 -4.04 -1.98 -1.78
C ASN A 43 -3.53 -0.81 -2.62
N VAL A 44 -2.30 -0.91 -3.09
CA VAL A 44 -1.76 0.09 -4.02
C VAL A 44 -2.51 0.02 -5.34
N ASP A 45 -2.82 1.16 -5.91
CA ASP A 45 -3.41 1.27 -7.23
C ASP A 45 -2.40 0.91 -8.33
N LYS A 46 -2.88 0.29 -9.41
CA LYS A 46 -2.02 -0.11 -10.53
C LYS A 46 -1.31 1.07 -11.17
N PHE A 47 -2.00 2.19 -11.34
CA PHE A 47 -1.40 3.40 -11.90
C PHE A 47 -0.29 3.94 -11.00
N ASP A 48 -0.55 4.04 -9.68
CA ASP A 48 0.43 4.49 -8.70
C ASP A 48 1.67 3.58 -8.68
N LEU A 49 1.46 2.26 -8.75
CA LEU A 49 2.56 1.30 -8.77
C LEU A 49 3.47 1.46 -10.00
N TYR A 50 2.87 1.58 -11.18
CA TYR A 50 3.60 1.62 -12.46
C TYR A 50 3.98 3.04 -12.91
N GLN A 51 3.52 4.06 -12.22
CA GLN A 51 3.74 5.46 -12.57
C GLN A 51 5.19 5.79 -12.96
N PRO A 52 6.23 5.33 -12.25
CA PRO A 52 7.61 5.63 -12.62
C PRO A 52 8.05 5.04 -13.97
N PHE A 53 7.31 4.08 -14.49
CA PHE A 53 7.63 3.35 -15.73
C PHE A 53 6.79 3.79 -16.93
N ILE A 54 5.86 4.72 -16.76
CA ILE A 54 5.00 5.21 -17.82
C ILE A 54 5.72 6.32 -18.58
N ALA A 55 5.95 6.10 -19.88
CA ALA A 55 6.57 7.10 -20.76
C ALA A 55 5.66 8.34 -20.96
N ASN A 56 6.28 9.49 -21.21
CA ASN A 56 5.61 10.76 -21.54
C ASN A 56 4.73 11.34 -20.43
N GLN A 57 5.10 11.16 -19.18
CA GLN A 57 4.41 11.86 -18.11
C GLN A 57 4.81 13.34 -18.07
N SER A 58 3.96 14.19 -18.59
CA SER A 58 4.05 15.66 -18.43
C SER A 58 3.75 16.11 -17.01
N ARG A 59 3.46 15.19 -16.08
CA ARG A 59 2.97 15.48 -14.75
C ARG A 59 3.71 14.65 -13.72
N ASN A 60 4.72 15.21 -13.10
CA ASN A 60 5.37 14.70 -11.89
C ASN A 60 4.38 14.72 -10.70
N ARG A 61 3.41 13.81 -10.72
CA ARG A 61 2.40 13.70 -9.68
C ARG A 61 2.51 12.32 -9.06
N GLU A 62 3.50 12.18 -8.22
CA GLU A 62 3.67 10.97 -7.44
C GLU A 62 2.71 11.00 -6.24
N ASN A 63 1.94 9.92 -6.09
CA ASN A 63 1.17 9.71 -4.89
C ASN A 63 2.12 9.19 -3.79
N THR A 64 2.30 9.98 -2.74
CA THR A 64 3.20 9.66 -1.63
C THR A 64 2.48 9.21 -0.36
N PHE A 65 1.19 8.89 -0.45
CA PHE A 65 0.37 8.52 0.71
C PHE A 65 0.96 7.34 1.51
N MET A 66 1.33 6.26 0.82
CA MET A 66 1.88 5.07 1.49
C MET A 66 3.25 5.34 2.12
N GLU A 67 4.08 6.13 1.45
CA GLU A 67 5.38 6.56 1.96
C GLU A 67 5.22 7.41 3.22
N GLN A 68 4.30 8.37 3.20
CA GLN A 68 4.01 9.22 4.35
C GLN A 68 3.45 8.42 5.52
N LEU A 69 2.46 7.56 5.29
CA LEU A 69 1.87 6.75 6.35
C LEU A 69 2.90 5.77 6.94
N SER A 70 3.72 5.14 6.09
CA SER A 70 4.79 4.23 6.53
C SER A 70 5.87 4.92 7.35
N SER A 71 6.11 6.21 7.12
CA SER A 71 7.16 6.99 7.81
C SER A 71 6.92 7.17 9.31
N TYR A 72 5.69 7.00 9.78
CA TYR A 72 5.38 7.08 11.21
C TYR A 72 5.90 5.88 12.01
N GLU A 73 6.13 4.74 11.38
CA GLU A 73 6.67 3.51 12.01
C GLU A 73 5.97 3.18 13.34
N SER A 74 4.64 3.28 13.36
CA SER A 74 3.86 3.10 14.59
C SER A 74 3.98 1.68 15.15
N ASP A 75 4.21 1.58 16.45
CA ASP A 75 4.19 0.30 17.19
C ASP A 75 2.77 -0.15 17.59
N ALA A 76 1.78 0.72 17.41
CA ALA A 76 0.42 0.45 17.86
C ALA A 76 -0.31 -0.53 16.95
N TYR A 77 -0.05 -0.49 15.65
CA TYR A 77 -0.67 -1.35 14.64
C TYR A 77 0.35 -1.86 13.63
N VAL A 78 -0.01 -2.90 12.89
CA VAL A 78 0.82 -3.43 11.81
C VAL A 78 0.38 -2.81 10.50
N LEU A 79 1.27 -2.08 9.83
CA LEU A 79 1.03 -1.56 8.48
C LEU A 79 1.71 -2.48 7.45
N ILE A 80 0.94 -2.91 6.46
CA ILE A 80 1.45 -3.63 5.29
C ILE A 80 1.59 -2.64 4.14
N ASN A 81 2.83 -2.25 3.85
CA ASN A 81 3.15 -1.35 2.75
C ASN A 81 3.12 -2.10 1.41
N THR A 82 1.95 -2.27 0.83
CA THR A 82 1.75 -3.01 -0.42
C THR A 82 2.48 -2.36 -1.59
N LYS A 83 2.55 -1.03 -1.63
CA LYS A 83 3.29 -0.30 -2.67
C LYS A 83 4.78 -0.60 -2.63
N GLY A 84 5.40 -0.57 -1.45
CA GLY A 84 6.80 -0.93 -1.28
C GLY A 84 7.08 -2.37 -1.70
N ILE A 85 6.26 -3.30 -1.24
CA ILE A 85 6.39 -4.74 -1.57
C ILE A 85 6.32 -4.96 -3.08
N LEU A 86 5.31 -4.42 -3.74
CA LEU A 86 5.11 -4.65 -5.18
C LEU A 86 6.12 -3.88 -6.04
N ARG A 87 6.58 -2.70 -5.62
CA ARG A 87 7.69 -2.01 -6.30
C ARG A 87 9.00 -2.78 -6.21
N ASP A 88 9.27 -3.43 -5.11
CA ASP A 88 10.46 -4.30 -4.98
C ASP A 88 10.37 -5.50 -5.94
N MET A 89 9.19 -6.06 -6.15
CA MET A 89 8.98 -7.09 -7.18
C MET A 89 9.31 -6.56 -8.57
N LEU A 90 8.83 -5.37 -8.93
CA LEU A 90 9.14 -4.75 -10.22
C LEU A 90 10.63 -4.46 -10.38
N LYS A 91 11.29 -3.96 -9.36
CA LYS A 91 12.74 -3.69 -9.37
C LYS A 91 13.57 -4.97 -9.54
N SER A 92 13.10 -6.09 -9.02
CA SER A 92 13.75 -7.40 -9.23
C SER A 92 13.49 -8.01 -10.60
N GLY A 93 12.75 -7.32 -11.47
CA GLY A 93 12.45 -7.76 -12.83
C GLY A 93 11.26 -8.72 -12.95
N GLU A 94 10.45 -8.86 -11.90
CA GLU A 94 9.25 -9.70 -11.98
C GLU A 94 8.21 -9.07 -12.92
N THR A 95 7.63 -9.91 -13.78
CA THR A 95 6.53 -9.54 -14.68
C THR A 95 5.19 -9.98 -14.10
N ASP A 96 4.12 -9.43 -14.65
CA ASP A 96 2.75 -9.80 -14.27
C ASP A 96 2.46 -9.63 -12.77
N VAL A 97 2.94 -8.55 -12.18
CA VAL A 97 2.58 -8.15 -10.80
C VAL A 97 1.11 -7.78 -10.74
N TYR A 98 0.64 -7.05 -11.74
CA TYR A 98 -0.78 -6.90 -12.07
C TYR A 98 -1.08 -7.63 -13.37
N TRP A 99 -2.31 -8.12 -13.52
CA TRP A 99 -2.76 -8.63 -14.80
C TRP A 99 -2.78 -7.51 -15.84
N GLN A 100 -2.33 -7.82 -17.07
CA GLN A 100 -2.17 -6.81 -18.12
C GLN A 100 -3.49 -6.10 -18.44
N ASP A 101 -4.55 -6.85 -18.57
CA ASP A 101 -5.88 -6.39 -18.98
C ASP A 101 -6.86 -6.21 -17.81
N ASP A 102 -6.35 -6.17 -16.59
CA ASP A 102 -7.14 -6.09 -15.37
C ASP A 102 -6.50 -5.08 -14.40
N THR A 103 -7.31 -4.55 -13.50
CA THR A 103 -6.88 -3.67 -12.40
C THR A 103 -6.55 -4.42 -11.12
N HIS A 104 -6.66 -5.74 -11.11
CA HIS A 104 -6.37 -6.59 -9.96
C HIS A 104 -4.93 -7.09 -9.93
N TRP A 105 -4.44 -7.34 -8.74
CA TRP A 105 -3.15 -8.00 -8.52
C TRP A 105 -3.15 -9.41 -9.10
N SER A 106 -2.00 -9.81 -9.60
CA SER A 106 -1.77 -11.21 -9.95
C SER A 106 -1.63 -12.08 -8.69
N TRP A 107 -1.72 -13.40 -8.88
CA TRP A 107 -1.47 -14.34 -7.80
C TRP A 107 -0.05 -14.23 -7.22
N LYS A 108 0.95 -13.85 -8.04
CA LYS A 108 2.32 -13.61 -7.58
C LYS A 108 2.40 -12.46 -6.59
N ALA A 109 1.73 -11.35 -6.90
CA ALA A 109 1.63 -10.20 -6.02
C ALA A 109 0.93 -10.55 -4.72
N GLN A 110 -0.21 -11.26 -4.81
CA GLN A 110 -0.96 -11.73 -3.64
C GLN A 110 -0.08 -12.59 -2.74
N GLN A 111 0.63 -13.57 -3.29
CA GLN A 111 1.51 -14.45 -2.53
C GLN A 111 2.60 -13.64 -1.81
N ARG A 112 3.24 -12.69 -2.48
CA ARG A 112 4.29 -11.87 -1.88
C ARG A 112 3.76 -11.01 -0.73
N VAL A 113 2.58 -10.42 -0.88
CA VAL A 113 1.95 -9.63 0.18
C VAL A 113 1.57 -10.51 1.36
N VAL A 114 1.03 -11.70 1.11
CA VAL A 114 0.70 -12.68 2.17
C VAL A 114 1.95 -13.11 2.93
N ASP A 115 3.06 -13.38 2.25
CA ASP A 115 4.31 -13.77 2.91
C ASP A 115 4.80 -12.68 3.88
N VAL A 116 4.71 -11.41 3.47
CA VAL A 116 5.07 -10.29 4.35
C VAL A 116 4.09 -10.14 5.51
N LEU A 117 2.79 -10.28 5.24
CA LEU A 117 1.76 -10.26 6.28
C LEU A 117 2.02 -11.32 7.34
N MET A 118 2.25 -12.56 6.91
CA MET A 118 2.50 -13.70 7.82
C MET A 118 3.73 -13.51 8.70
N ASN A 119 4.76 -12.81 8.19
CA ASN A 119 5.95 -12.49 8.95
C ASN A 119 5.75 -11.35 9.97
N LYS A 120 4.81 -10.46 9.72
CA LYS A 120 4.56 -9.31 10.60
C LYS A 120 3.51 -9.54 11.67
N VAL A 121 2.55 -10.43 11.41
CA VAL A 121 1.46 -10.71 12.35
C VAL A 121 1.92 -11.70 13.41
N LYS A 122 1.60 -11.41 14.67
CA LYS A 122 1.82 -12.36 15.77
C LYS A 122 0.62 -13.30 15.83
N PHE A 123 0.90 -14.58 15.74
CA PHE A 123 -0.08 -15.64 16.02
C PHE A 123 0.07 -16.10 17.47
N TYR A 124 -1.03 -16.12 18.16
CA TYR A 124 -1.09 -16.63 19.54
C TYR A 124 -1.58 -18.08 19.55
#